data_8ca5bcaff24c60dfecbe12414564622c
#
_entry.id   8ca5bcaff24c60dfecbe12414564622c
#
_cell.length_a   1.000
_cell.length_b   1.000
_cell.length_c   1.000
_cell.angle_alpha   90.00
_cell.angle_beta   90.00
_cell.angle_gamma   90.00
#
_symmetry.space_group_name_H-M   'P 1'
#
loop_
_entity.id
_entity.type
_entity.pdbx_description
1 polymer ?
#
loop_
_entity_poly.entity_id
_entity_poly.type
_entity_poly.pdbx_seq_one_letter_code
_entity_poly.pdbx_strand_id
1 'polypeptide(L)'
;MIINDVQFSADLEDILTELVAQLRLNGIQYIQKHISTRNDVQICCPYHNGGMERRPSAGIRKSDGLFHCFACGEVHSLPEVISHCFGKDEIGMYGWNWLLKNFATISVESRKPIKLNLSRDTTKEEPEYVTEEELDKYRYIHPYMYERKLTNEVIELFDIGYDKDSNCITFPNRDIDGNCVFVARRSVQTKFFSYPEGVEKPVYGLYEIKHLQELGEKYLKPEYNLPFNEIIICESMIDALTCWVYGKPAVALNGTGTYTQFQALKQFPIRKYILATDMDEAGLNARKRIKKALNNKLVTEYVWDLKVAKDINDMTKEYFNGLQELF
;
A
#
# COMPACT_ATOMS: atom_id res chain seq x y z
N MET A 1 19.55 -11.46 13.08
CA MET A 1 18.47 -10.64 12.46
C MET A 1 19.10 -9.62 11.52
N ILE A 2 18.49 -9.34 10.36
CA ILE A 2 18.99 -8.31 9.42
C ILE A 2 17.96 -7.19 9.34
N ILE A 3 18.42 -5.95 9.56
CA ILE A 3 17.59 -4.73 9.43
C ILE A 3 18.40 -3.72 8.61
N ASN A 4 17.83 -3.20 7.51
CA ASN A 4 18.48 -2.26 6.61
C ASN A 4 19.91 -2.70 6.20
N ASP A 5 20.06 -3.97 5.79
CA ASP A 5 21.31 -4.61 5.38
C ASP A 5 22.40 -4.75 6.48
N VAL A 6 22.06 -4.44 7.74
CA VAL A 6 22.95 -4.63 8.89
C VAL A 6 22.56 -5.89 9.65
N GLN A 7 23.53 -6.78 9.83
CA GLN A 7 23.34 -8.00 10.62
C GLN A 7 23.59 -7.71 12.11
N PHE A 8 22.59 -8.02 12.92
CA PHE A 8 22.68 -7.96 14.39
C PHE A 8 22.92 -9.35 14.97
N SER A 9 23.74 -9.41 16.03
CA SER A 9 24.09 -10.68 16.71
C SER A 9 22.93 -11.26 17.53
N ALA A 10 21.96 -10.43 17.92
CA ALA A 10 20.81 -10.81 18.71
C ALA A 10 19.61 -11.18 17.79
N ASP A 11 18.73 -12.03 18.27
CA ASP A 11 17.44 -12.23 17.67
C ASP A 11 16.41 -11.19 18.16
N LEU A 12 15.20 -11.22 17.61
CA LEU A 12 14.17 -10.22 17.92
C LEU A 12 13.71 -10.31 19.39
N GLU A 13 13.65 -11.52 19.96
CA GLU A 13 13.25 -11.74 21.35
C GLU A 13 14.24 -11.10 22.32
N ASP A 14 15.54 -11.24 22.06
CA ASP A 14 16.61 -10.65 22.87
C ASP A 14 16.54 -9.10 22.80
N ILE A 15 16.34 -8.57 21.57
CA ILE A 15 16.19 -7.13 21.36
C ILE A 15 14.98 -6.59 22.12
N LEU A 16 13.84 -7.25 22.05
CA LEU A 16 12.63 -6.81 22.77
C LEU A 16 12.76 -6.95 24.28
N THR A 17 13.45 -7.96 24.75
CA THR A 17 13.72 -8.17 26.18
C THR A 17 14.55 -7.00 26.73
N GLU A 18 15.63 -6.63 26.04
CA GLU A 18 16.47 -5.49 26.43
C GLU A 18 15.70 -4.16 26.31
N LEU A 19 14.92 -3.99 25.24
CA LEU A 19 14.07 -2.80 25.06
C LEU A 19 13.12 -2.62 26.24
N VAL A 20 12.39 -3.69 26.63
CA VAL A 20 11.45 -3.65 27.76
C VAL A 20 12.17 -3.35 29.07
N ALA A 21 13.36 -3.92 29.29
CA ALA A 21 14.16 -3.64 30.47
C ALA A 21 14.53 -2.15 30.56
N GLN A 22 15.02 -1.57 29.47
CA GLN A 22 15.40 -0.15 29.44
C GLN A 22 14.18 0.79 29.52
N LEU A 23 13.05 0.44 28.89
CA LEU A 23 11.81 1.21 29.03
C LEU A 23 11.33 1.24 30.49
N ARG A 24 11.36 0.11 31.20
CA ARG A 24 11.00 0.03 32.62
C ARG A 24 11.90 0.91 33.50
N LEU A 25 13.21 0.93 33.24
CA LEU A 25 14.16 1.81 33.96
C LEU A 25 13.82 3.30 33.77
N ASN A 26 13.20 3.66 32.65
CA ASN A 26 12.74 5.01 32.35
C ASN A 26 11.28 5.27 32.76
N GLY A 27 10.63 4.35 33.49
CA GLY A 27 9.23 4.47 33.92
C GLY A 27 8.19 4.29 32.80
N ILE A 28 8.60 3.78 31.65
CA ILE A 28 7.75 3.59 30.46
C ILE A 28 7.23 2.15 30.46
N GLN A 29 5.91 1.99 30.26
CA GLN A 29 5.24 0.70 30.36
C GLN A 29 4.80 0.13 29.01
N TYR A 30 5.52 0.40 27.92
CA TYR A 30 5.24 -0.17 26.61
C TYR A 30 5.77 -1.60 26.47
N ILE A 31 5.13 -2.38 25.61
CA ILE A 31 5.57 -3.73 25.17
C ILE A 31 5.80 -4.72 26.35
N GLN A 32 5.03 -4.60 27.43
CA GLN A 32 5.23 -5.46 28.63
C GLN A 32 4.96 -6.94 28.39
N LYS A 33 4.18 -7.29 27.36
CA LYS A 33 3.84 -8.67 27.00
C LYS A 33 4.24 -8.90 25.56
N HIS A 34 5.07 -9.90 25.35
CA HIS A 34 5.39 -10.40 24.02
C HIS A 34 5.25 -11.92 23.96
N ILE A 35 4.75 -12.43 22.84
CA ILE A 35 4.54 -13.86 22.61
C ILE A 35 5.25 -14.19 21.30
N SER A 36 6.26 -15.04 21.39
CA SER A 36 6.98 -15.52 20.21
C SER A 36 6.13 -16.54 19.44
N THR A 37 6.02 -16.34 18.14
CA THR A 37 5.44 -17.29 17.19
C THR A 37 6.53 -17.76 16.21
N ARG A 38 6.17 -18.56 15.22
CA ARG A 38 7.15 -19.06 14.24
C ARG A 38 7.83 -17.92 13.44
N ASN A 39 7.06 -16.94 12.98
CA ASN A 39 7.53 -15.89 12.06
C ASN A 39 7.61 -14.50 12.71
N ASP A 40 6.85 -14.27 13.78
CA ASP A 40 6.67 -12.98 14.41
C ASP A 40 6.83 -13.05 15.93
N VAL A 41 7.02 -11.89 16.54
CA VAL A 41 6.81 -11.70 17.97
C VAL A 41 5.60 -10.79 18.15
N GLN A 42 4.53 -11.30 18.76
CA GLN A 42 3.32 -10.53 19.06
C GLN A 42 3.55 -9.66 20.28
N ILE A 43 3.17 -8.39 20.20
CA ILE A 43 3.31 -7.39 21.25
C ILE A 43 2.05 -6.56 21.41
N CYS A 44 1.89 -5.93 22.59
CA CYS A 44 0.93 -4.84 22.74
C CYS A 44 1.41 -3.63 21.94
N CYS A 45 0.52 -3.04 21.16
CA CYS A 45 0.86 -1.92 20.26
C CYS A 45 1.20 -0.66 21.06
N PRO A 46 2.36 -0.02 20.87
CA PRO A 46 2.71 1.22 21.56
C PRO A 46 2.01 2.47 20.97
N TYR A 47 1.37 2.38 19.81
CA TYR A 47 0.80 3.52 19.09
C TYR A 47 -0.66 3.81 19.43
N HIS A 48 -1.36 2.91 20.12
CA HIS A 48 -2.73 3.17 20.58
C HIS A 48 -2.96 2.69 22.01
N ASN A 49 -4.04 3.16 22.65
CA ASN A 49 -4.41 2.86 24.03
C ASN A 49 -3.27 3.06 25.07
N GLY A 50 -2.33 3.96 24.78
CA GLY A 50 -1.16 4.19 25.63
C GLY A 50 -0.24 2.97 25.77
N GLY A 51 -0.27 2.05 24.82
CA GLY A 51 0.50 0.80 24.86
C GLY A 51 -0.03 -0.26 25.85
N MET A 52 -1.19 0.00 26.46
CA MET A 52 -1.78 -0.87 27.48
C MET A 52 -2.96 -1.63 26.92
N GLU A 53 -2.72 -2.85 26.50
CA GLU A 53 -3.74 -3.75 25.97
C GLU A 53 -3.84 -5.02 26.81
N ARG A 54 -5.07 -5.57 26.85
CA ARG A 54 -5.29 -6.85 27.54
C ARG A 54 -4.68 -8.03 26.77
N ARG A 55 -4.65 -7.94 25.42
CA ARG A 55 -4.09 -8.95 24.52
C ARG A 55 -3.23 -8.25 23.45
N PRO A 56 -2.09 -8.85 23.05
CA PRO A 56 -1.28 -8.32 21.97
C PRO A 56 -2.10 -8.17 20.69
N SER A 57 -2.04 -7.00 20.06
CA SER A 57 -2.73 -6.68 18.80
C SER A 57 -1.77 -6.38 17.65
N ALA A 58 -0.47 -6.37 17.91
CA ALA A 58 0.54 -6.09 16.92
C ALA A 58 1.56 -7.24 16.82
N GLY A 59 2.26 -7.34 15.70
CA GLY A 59 3.35 -8.27 15.47
C GLY A 59 4.58 -7.57 14.91
N ILE A 60 5.76 -8.05 15.28
CA ILE A 60 7.03 -7.67 14.67
C ILE A 60 7.60 -8.91 13.99
N ARG A 61 7.88 -8.80 12.70
CA ARG A 61 8.40 -9.91 11.90
C ARG A 61 9.87 -10.19 12.23
N LYS A 62 10.20 -11.46 12.45
CA LYS A 62 11.56 -11.88 12.85
C LYS A 62 12.61 -11.73 11.76
N SER A 63 12.21 -11.75 10.48
CA SER A 63 13.14 -11.66 9.36
C SER A 63 13.75 -10.26 9.18
N ASP A 64 12.95 -9.21 9.30
CA ASP A 64 13.30 -7.83 8.93
C ASP A 64 12.88 -6.77 9.95
N GLY A 65 12.19 -7.15 11.04
CA GLY A 65 11.76 -6.21 12.06
C GLY A 65 10.60 -5.31 11.66
N LEU A 66 9.83 -5.69 10.63
CA LEU A 66 8.64 -4.94 10.25
C LEU A 66 7.54 -5.12 11.30
N PHE A 67 7.11 -4.01 11.88
CA PHE A 67 5.99 -3.93 12.81
C PHE A 67 4.69 -3.69 12.06
N HIS A 68 3.64 -4.40 12.45
CA HIS A 68 2.28 -4.15 11.99
C HIS A 68 1.29 -4.36 13.15
N CYS A 69 0.39 -3.40 13.37
CA CYS A 69 -0.72 -3.52 14.30
C CYS A 69 -2.02 -3.84 13.57
N PHE A 70 -2.65 -4.95 13.93
CA PHE A 70 -3.92 -5.39 13.33
C PHE A 70 -5.14 -4.60 13.84
N ALA A 71 -4.99 -3.85 14.94
CA ALA A 71 -6.08 -3.06 15.52
C ALA A 71 -6.11 -1.61 15.00
N CYS A 72 -4.96 -0.90 14.95
CA CYS A 72 -4.90 0.49 14.49
C CYS A 72 -4.32 0.66 13.07
N GLY A 73 -3.81 -0.44 12.46
CA GLY A 73 -3.26 -0.42 11.11
C GLY A 73 -1.88 0.23 10.98
N GLU A 74 -1.23 0.62 12.09
CA GLU A 74 0.11 1.22 12.05
C GLU A 74 1.14 0.21 11.56
N VAL A 75 2.02 0.67 10.66
CA VAL A 75 3.14 -0.10 10.08
C VAL A 75 4.42 0.71 10.22
N HIS A 76 5.42 0.14 10.88
CA HIS A 76 6.68 0.80 11.19
C HIS A 76 7.85 -0.18 11.10
N SER A 77 9.06 0.35 10.91
CA SER A 77 10.28 -0.42 11.12
C SER A 77 10.59 -0.56 12.62
N LEU A 78 11.36 -1.58 13.01
CA LEU A 78 11.77 -1.74 14.40
C LEU A 78 12.49 -0.48 14.98
N PRO A 79 13.39 0.21 14.24
CA PRO A 79 13.95 1.48 14.71
C PRO A 79 12.89 2.55 15.02
N GLU A 80 11.86 2.70 14.20
CA GLU A 80 10.77 3.66 14.43
C GLU A 80 9.98 3.30 15.69
N VAL A 81 9.68 2.02 15.88
CA VAL A 81 9.01 1.52 17.10
C VAL A 81 9.84 1.85 18.35
N ILE A 82 11.14 1.60 18.31
CA ILE A 82 12.05 1.90 19.44
C ILE A 82 12.07 3.40 19.71
N SER A 83 12.22 4.24 18.67
CA SER A 83 12.20 5.71 18.82
C SER A 83 10.89 6.19 19.44
N HIS A 84 9.76 5.67 18.96
CA HIS A 84 8.43 6.00 19.49
C HIS A 84 8.30 5.62 20.97
N CYS A 85 8.73 4.41 21.35
CA CYS A 85 8.66 3.94 22.73
C CYS A 85 9.45 4.82 23.71
N PHE A 86 10.56 5.40 23.28
CA PHE A 86 11.36 6.35 24.06
C PHE A 86 10.91 7.82 23.92
N GLY A 87 9.83 8.10 23.16
CA GLY A 87 9.36 9.46 22.93
C GLY A 87 10.35 10.34 22.18
N LYS A 88 11.10 9.73 21.24
CA LYS A 88 12.14 10.40 20.43
C LYS A 88 11.60 10.75 19.03
N ASP A 89 12.47 10.72 18.03
CA ASP A 89 12.13 11.07 16.64
C ASP A 89 11.16 10.07 15.99
N GLU A 90 10.38 10.54 15.01
CA GLU A 90 9.42 9.72 14.26
C GLU A 90 10.06 8.94 13.10
N ILE A 91 11.31 9.26 12.73
CA ILE A 91 12.01 8.65 11.59
C ILE A 91 12.90 7.46 11.97
N GLY A 92 12.94 7.11 13.27
CA GLY A 92 13.65 5.94 13.75
C GLY A 92 15.16 6.14 13.94
N MET A 93 15.68 7.37 13.88
CA MET A 93 17.12 7.64 14.03
C MET A 93 17.64 7.25 15.42
N TYR A 94 16.90 7.58 16.45
CA TYR A 94 17.26 7.18 17.83
C TYR A 94 17.25 5.66 17.97
N GLY A 95 16.18 5.01 17.49
CA GLY A 95 16.05 3.56 17.57
C GLY A 95 17.14 2.81 16.80
N TRP A 96 17.54 3.36 15.64
CA TRP A 96 18.65 2.82 14.87
C TRP A 96 19.98 2.89 15.65
N ASN A 97 20.29 4.06 16.23
CA ASN A 97 21.49 4.23 17.05
C ASN A 97 21.45 3.36 18.31
N TRP A 98 20.27 3.17 18.89
CA TRP A 98 20.07 2.29 20.04
C TRP A 98 20.36 0.82 19.67
N LEU A 99 19.88 0.33 18.51
CA LEU A 99 20.17 -1.02 18.00
C LEU A 99 21.67 -1.21 17.74
N LEU A 100 22.30 -0.25 17.08
CA LEU A 100 23.75 -0.29 16.83
C LEU A 100 24.55 -0.34 18.11
N LYS A 101 24.19 0.46 19.10
CA LYS A 101 24.89 0.53 20.39
C LYS A 101 24.78 -0.76 21.19
N ASN A 102 23.61 -1.41 21.18
CA ASN A 102 23.36 -2.54 22.07
C ASN A 102 23.65 -3.90 21.39
N PHE A 103 23.53 -4.01 20.06
CA PHE A 103 23.55 -5.30 19.37
C PHE A 103 24.42 -5.35 18.11
N ALA A 104 25.05 -4.25 17.66
CA ALA A 104 25.96 -4.33 16.55
C ALA A 104 27.21 -5.12 16.96
N THR A 105 27.51 -6.19 16.25
CA THR A 105 28.78 -6.90 16.39
C THR A 105 29.87 -6.06 15.70
N ILE A 106 30.54 -5.19 16.45
CA ILE A 106 31.79 -4.59 15.96
C ILE A 106 32.85 -5.68 16.03
N SER A 107 32.98 -6.46 14.97
CA SER A 107 34.20 -7.24 14.79
C SER A 107 35.31 -6.24 14.48
N VAL A 108 36.20 -6.02 15.46
CA VAL A 108 37.39 -5.17 15.33
C VAL A 108 38.46 -5.82 14.42
N GLU A 109 38.08 -6.79 13.60
CA GLU A 109 38.96 -7.43 12.64
C GLU A 109 38.67 -6.95 11.23
N SER A 110 39.66 -6.21 10.73
CA SER A 110 39.85 -5.70 9.38
C SER A 110 39.33 -4.29 9.10
N ARG A 111 40.15 -3.29 9.51
CA ARG A 111 40.28 -2.05 8.74
C ARG A 111 40.95 -2.37 7.38
N LYS A 112 40.24 -3.07 6.50
CA LYS A 112 40.49 -2.95 5.10
C LYS A 112 39.88 -1.66 4.60
N PRO A 113 40.61 -0.85 3.80
CA PRO A 113 39.99 0.35 3.24
C PRO A 113 38.73 -0.07 2.52
N ILE A 114 37.62 0.59 2.83
CA ILE A 114 36.36 0.41 2.11
C ILE A 114 36.67 0.77 0.66
N LYS A 115 36.91 -0.22 -0.17
CA LYS A 115 36.72 -0.07 -1.62
C LYS A 115 35.21 0.09 -1.77
N LEU A 116 34.78 1.33 -2.02
CA LEU A 116 33.46 1.58 -2.56
C LEU A 116 33.35 0.81 -3.87
N ASN A 117 32.94 -0.43 -3.80
CA ASN A 117 32.43 -1.13 -4.97
C ASN A 117 31.09 -0.46 -5.29
N LEU A 118 31.15 0.50 -6.21
CA LEU A 118 29.99 1.08 -6.88
C LEU A 118 29.32 0.10 -7.85
N SER A 119 29.81 -1.12 -7.96
CA SER A 119 29.05 -2.21 -8.54
C SER A 119 28.11 -2.74 -7.47
N ARG A 120 26.90 -2.21 -7.46
CA ARG A 120 25.75 -2.97 -6.97
C ARG A 120 25.64 -4.22 -7.84
N ASP A 121 26.26 -5.32 -7.43
CA ASP A 121 25.76 -6.64 -7.79
C ASP A 121 24.44 -6.85 -7.02
N THR A 122 23.46 -6.05 -7.36
CA THR A 122 22.10 -6.51 -7.27
C THR A 122 21.90 -7.39 -8.48
N THR A 123 22.17 -8.67 -8.37
CA THR A 123 21.28 -9.63 -8.99
C THR A 123 19.95 -9.50 -8.27
N LYS A 124 19.25 -8.36 -8.46
CA LYS A 124 17.81 -8.37 -8.43
C LYS A 124 17.47 -9.35 -9.53
N GLU A 125 16.96 -10.51 -9.18
CA GLU A 125 16.17 -11.28 -10.12
C GLU A 125 15.24 -10.26 -10.75
N GLU A 126 15.34 -10.10 -12.07
CA GLU A 126 14.46 -9.17 -12.78
C GLU A 126 13.05 -9.60 -12.43
N PRO A 127 12.16 -8.67 -12.02
CA PRO A 127 10.82 -9.05 -11.65
C PRO A 127 10.19 -9.80 -12.83
N GLU A 128 9.68 -10.99 -12.57
CA GLU A 128 9.02 -11.79 -13.58
C GLU A 128 7.67 -11.13 -13.90
N TYR A 129 7.63 -10.42 -15.03
CA TYR A 129 6.40 -9.77 -15.49
C TYR A 129 5.51 -10.74 -16.24
N VAL A 130 4.20 -10.56 -16.11
CA VAL A 130 3.22 -11.28 -16.94
C VAL A 130 3.32 -10.78 -18.37
N THR A 131 3.52 -11.69 -19.31
CA THR A 131 3.70 -11.35 -20.74
C THR A 131 2.37 -11.01 -21.41
N GLU A 132 2.42 -10.26 -22.53
CA GLU A 132 1.22 -9.98 -23.33
C GLU A 132 0.57 -11.28 -23.87
N GLU A 133 1.38 -12.30 -24.21
CA GLU A 133 0.87 -13.61 -24.65
C GLU A 133 0.09 -14.33 -23.53
N GLU A 134 0.45 -14.11 -22.26
CA GLU A 134 -0.35 -14.61 -21.14
C GLU A 134 -1.64 -13.82 -20.97
N LEU A 135 -1.59 -12.49 -21.13
CA LEU A 135 -2.77 -11.63 -21.04
C LEU A 135 -3.77 -11.92 -22.18
N ASP A 136 -3.30 -12.25 -23.37
CA ASP A 136 -4.15 -12.64 -24.52
C ASP A 136 -5.11 -13.81 -24.19
N LYS A 137 -4.70 -14.70 -23.30
CA LYS A 137 -5.55 -15.82 -22.84
C LYS A 137 -6.79 -15.36 -22.09
N TYR A 138 -6.78 -14.15 -21.57
CA TYR A 138 -7.86 -13.59 -20.73
C TYR A 138 -8.70 -12.54 -21.45
N ARG A 139 -8.37 -12.12 -22.69
CA ARG A 139 -9.08 -11.06 -23.43
C ARG A 139 -10.46 -11.53 -23.94
N TYR A 140 -11.30 -11.93 -22.99
CA TYR A 140 -12.71 -12.27 -23.21
C TYR A 140 -13.59 -11.37 -22.37
N ILE A 141 -14.75 -10.98 -22.91
CA ILE A 141 -15.76 -10.22 -22.21
C ILE A 141 -16.74 -11.19 -21.52
N HIS A 142 -17.02 -10.94 -20.25
CA HIS A 142 -18.01 -11.68 -19.49
C HIS A 142 -19.15 -10.75 -19.04
N PRO A 143 -20.45 -11.17 -19.08
CA PRO A 143 -21.61 -10.33 -18.72
C PRO A 143 -21.49 -9.67 -17.33
N TYR A 144 -20.85 -10.32 -16.37
CA TYR A 144 -20.61 -9.80 -15.03
C TYR A 144 -19.82 -8.46 -15.02
N MET A 145 -19.01 -8.18 -16.04
CA MET A 145 -18.33 -6.88 -16.18
C MET A 145 -19.34 -5.74 -16.30
N TYR A 146 -20.39 -5.95 -17.10
CA TYR A 146 -21.46 -4.97 -17.28
C TYR A 146 -22.38 -4.87 -16.05
N GLU A 147 -22.61 -5.98 -15.35
CA GLU A 147 -23.29 -5.95 -14.05
C GLU A 147 -22.53 -5.09 -13.02
N ARG A 148 -21.20 -5.05 -13.13
CA ARG A 148 -20.32 -4.15 -12.36
C ARG A 148 -20.15 -2.77 -13.00
N LYS A 149 -21.04 -2.39 -13.94
CA LYS A 149 -21.10 -1.09 -14.63
C LYS A 149 -19.91 -0.78 -15.53
N LEU A 150 -19.03 -1.73 -15.83
CA LEU A 150 -17.90 -1.49 -16.73
C LEU A 150 -18.42 -1.29 -18.16
N THR A 151 -17.83 -0.34 -18.88
CA THR A 151 -18.08 -0.10 -20.31
C THR A 151 -16.95 -0.71 -21.15
N ASN A 152 -17.18 -0.90 -22.44
CA ASN A 152 -16.16 -1.45 -23.34
C ASN A 152 -14.90 -0.60 -23.33
N GLU A 153 -15.05 0.73 -23.30
CA GLU A 153 -13.93 1.66 -23.29
C GLU A 153 -13.04 1.46 -22.06
N VAL A 154 -13.64 1.27 -20.89
CA VAL A 154 -12.90 1.04 -19.64
C VAL A 154 -12.30 -0.37 -19.62
N ILE A 155 -13.02 -1.38 -20.16
CA ILE A 155 -12.51 -2.75 -20.30
C ILE A 155 -11.27 -2.76 -21.19
N GLU A 156 -11.32 -2.10 -22.35
CA GLU A 156 -10.18 -1.98 -23.27
C GLU A 156 -9.03 -1.18 -22.69
N LEU A 157 -9.30 -0.02 -22.06
CA LEU A 157 -8.27 0.84 -21.48
C LEU A 157 -7.45 0.13 -20.41
N PHE A 158 -8.10 -0.70 -19.59
CA PHE A 158 -7.47 -1.41 -18.47
C PHE A 158 -7.14 -2.86 -18.79
N ASP A 159 -7.32 -3.30 -20.03
CA ASP A 159 -7.08 -4.67 -20.49
C ASP A 159 -7.78 -5.72 -19.60
N ILE A 160 -9.02 -5.40 -19.18
CA ILE A 160 -9.80 -6.26 -18.29
C ILE A 160 -10.29 -7.46 -19.07
N GLY A 161 -10.09 -8.65 -18.56
CA GLY A 161 -10.44 -9.89 -19.23
C GLY A 161 -11.19 -10.88 -18.34
N TYR A 162 -11.33 -12.09 -18.84
CA TYR A 162 -11.98 -13.19 -18.15
C TYR A 162 -11.18 -14.47 -18.28
N ASP A 163 -10.81 -15.04 -17.16
CA ASP A 163 -10.17 -16.34 -17.06
C ASP A 163 -11.25 -17.42 -16.94
N LYS A 164 -11.39 -18.22 -18.02
CA LYS A 164 -12.39 -19.29 -18.11
C LYS A 164 -12.12 -20.44 -17.15
N ASP A 165 -10.84 -20.71 -16.87
CA ASP A 165 -10.44 -21.84 -16.05
C ASP A 165 -10.73 -21.58 -14.57
N SER A 166 -10.45 -20.38 -14.09
CA SER A 166 -10.74 -19.96 -12.71
C SER A 166 -12.13 -19.35 -12.54
N ASN A 167 -12.88 -19.13 -13.62
CA ASN A 167 -14.18 -18.44 -13.62
C ASN A 167 -14.12 -17.06 -12.93
N CYS A 168 -13.13 -16.27 -13.31
CA CYS A 168 -12.82 -14.98 -12.70
C CYS A 168 -12.64 -13.87 -13.74
N ILE A 169 -13.11 -12.67 -13.42
CA ILE A 169 -12.66 -11.47 -14.11
C ILE A 169 -11.19 -11.22 -13.75
N THR A 170 -10.39 -10.85 -14.73
CA THR A 170 -8.96 -10.56 -14.59
C THR A 170 -8.69 -9.07 -14.69
N PHE A 171 -7.80 -8.58 -13.83
CA PHE A 171 -7.37 -7.19 -13.77
C PHE A 171 -5.84 -7.18 -13.83
N PRO A 172 -5.23 -6.89 -14.99
CA PRO A 172 -3.79 -6.66 -15.08
C PRO A 172 -3.38 -5.48 -14.22
N ASN A 173 -2.42 -5.69 -13.34
CA ASN A 173 -1.86 -4.63 -12.49
C ASN A 173 -0.50 -4.23 -13.05
N ARG A 174 -0.45 -3.06 -13.68
CA ARG A 174 0.74 -2.55 -14.35
C ARG A 174 1.51 -1.60 -13.46
N ASP A 175 2.84 -1.67 -13.54
CA ASP A 175 3.72 -0.65 -12.95
C ASP A 175 3.65 0.66 -13.76
N ILE A 176 4.37 1.70 -13.33
CA ILE A 176 4.35 3.00 -13.99
C ILE A 176 4.94 2.99 -15.41
N ASP A 177 5.68 1.95 -15.77
CA ASP A 177 6.30 1.78 -17.09
C ASP A 177 5.48 0.86 -18.01
N GLY A 178 4.35 0.35 -17.52
CA GLY A 178 3.38 -0.45 -18.27
C GLY A 178 3.60 -1.95 -18.19
N ASN A 179 4.61 -2.43 -17.47
CA ASN A 179 4.82 -3.86 -17.31
C ASN A 179 3.76 -4.45 -16.39
N CYS A 180 3.15 -5.56 -16.78
CA CYS A 180 2.17 -6.24 -15.94
C CYS A 180 2.87 -7.01 -14.82
N VAL A 181 2.79 -6.48 -13.60
CA VAL A 181 3.41 -7.08 -12.41
C VAL A 181 2.68 -8.35 -11.99
N PHE A 182 1.36 -8.34 -12.04
CA PHE A 182 0.50 -9.49 -11.79
C PHE A 182 -0.92 -9.28 -12.33
N VAL A 183 -1.68 -10.35 -12.39
CA VAL A 183 -3.10 -10.33 -12.74
C VAL A 183 -3.92 -10.65 -11.49
N ALA A 184 -4.67 -9.66 -11.00
CA ALA A 184 -5.66 -9.90 -9.94
C ALA A 184 -6.90 -10.58 -10.51
N ARG A 185 -7.57 -11.42 -9.72
CA ARG A 185 -8.72 -12.20 -10.13
C ARG A 185 -9.90 -11.99 -9.20
N ARG A 186 -11.08 -11.76 -9.76
CA ARG A 186 -12.34 -11.67 -9.03
C ARG A 186 -13.32 -12.73 -9.52
N SER A 187 -13.78 -13.57 -8.61
CA SER A 187 -14.80 -14.57 -8.91
C SER A 187 -16.10 -13.89 -9.40
N VAL A 188 -16.70 -14.45 -10.46
CA VAL A 188 -18.02 -14.02 -10.93
C VAL A 188 -19.17 -14.61 -10.12
N GLN A 189 -18.88 -15.62 -9.27
CA GLN A 189 -19.90 -16.32 -8.48
C GLN A 189 -19.89 -15.89 -7.01
N THR A 190 -18.75 -15.44 -6.49
CA THR A 190 -18.56 -15.08 -5.07
C THR A 190 -17.92 -13.72 -4.93
N LYS A 191 -17.83 -13.22 -3.69
CA LYS A 191 -17.10 -11.96 -3.40
C LYS A 191 -15.58 -12.16 -3.33
N PHE A 192 -15.07 -13.33 -3.68
CA PHE A 192 -13.66 -13.65 -3.59
C PHE A 192 -12.83 -12.80 -4.57
N PHE A 193 -11.78 -12.23 -4.05
CA PHE A 193 -10.76 -11.49 -4.79
C PHE A 193 -9.38 -12.09 -4.48
N SER A 194 -8.60 -12.41 -5.50
CA SER A 194 -7.29 -13.03 -5.34
C SER A 194 -6.19 -12.11 -5.83
N TYR A 195 -5.16 -12.00 -5.02
CA TYR A 195 -3.87 -11.37 -5.35
C TYR A 195 -2.76 -12.38 -5.12
N PRO A 196 -1.70 -12.41 -5.94
CA PRO A 196 -0.54 -13.25 -5.65
C PRO A 196 0.12 -12.81 -4.33
N GLU A 197 0.58 -13.79 -3.56
CA GLU A 197 1.29 -13.53 -2.30
C GLU A 197 2.71 -13.04 -2.56
N GLY A 198 3.21 -12.14 -1.71
CA GLY A 198 4.60 -11.67 -1.74
C GLY A 198 4.93 -10.68 -2.86
N VAL A 199 3.99 -10.34 -3.73
CA VAL A 199 4.20 -9.38 -4.82
C VAL A 199 3.86 -7.96 -4.35
N GLU A 200 4.75 -7.03 -4.66
CA GLU A 200 4.51 -5.62 -4.40
C GLU A 200 3.40 -5.09 -5.32
N LYS A 201 2.38 -4.48 -4.73
CA LYS A 201 1.23 -3.97 -5.48
C LYS A 201 1.55 -2.59 -6.06
N PRO A 202 1.50 -2.40 -7.39
CA PRO A 202 1.55 -1.07 -7.97
C PRO A 202 0.28 -0.28 -7.63
N VAL A 203 0.29 1.03 -7.92
CA VAL A 203 -0.94 1.84 -7.88
C VAL A 203 -1.72 1.54 -9.16
N TYR A 204 -2.83 0.81 -9.03
CA TYR A 204 -3.66 0.43 -10.16
C TYR A 204 -4.27 1.65 -10.84
N GLY A 205 -4.15 1.76 -12.14
CA GLY A 205 -4.65 2.89 -12.94
C GLY A 205 -3.65 4.03 -13.13
N LEU A 206 -2.49 4.00 -12.46
CA LEU A 206 -1.52 5.09 -12.57
C LEU A 206 -0.79 5.07 -13.92
N TYR A 207 -0.49 3.89 -14.45
CA TYR A 207 0.06 3.72 -15.80
C TYR A 207 -0.91 4.25 -16.86
N GLU A 208 -2.17 3.90 -16.79
CA GLU A 208 -3.21 4.30 -17.73
C GLU A 208 -3.36 5.82 -17.77
N ILE A 209 -3.28 6.48 -16.61
CA ILE A 209 -3.28 7.95 -16.53
C ILE A 209 -2.03 8.54 -17.19
N LYS A 210 -0.83 8.01 -16.88
CA LYS A 210 0.43 8.45 -17.51
C LYS A 210 0.36 8.27 -19.02
N HIS A 211 -0.05 7.10 -19.47
CA HIS A 211 -0.14 6.76 -20.90
C HIS A 211 -1.10 7.69 -21.65
N LEU A 212 -2.30 7.94 -21.10
CA LEU A 212 -3.24 8.87 -21.70
C LEU A 212 -2.70 10.30 -21.75
N GLN A 213 -1.98 10.76 -20.73
CA GLN A 213 -1.35 12.07 -20.75
C GLN A 213 -0.21 12.19 -21.78
N GLU A 214 0.56 11.11 -22.00
CA GLU A 214 1.62 11.05 -23.01
C GLU A 214 1.08 10.97 -24.44
N LEU A 215 -0.02 10.27 -24.66
CA LEU A 215 -0.70 10.22 -25.95
C LEU A 215 -1.27 11.60 -26.36
N GLY A 216 -1.61 12.44 -25.37
CA GLY A 216 -2.15 13.76 -25.57
C GLY A 216 -3.50 13.79 -26.30
N GLU A 217 -3.94 14.96 -26.70
CA GLU A 217 -5.25 15.20 -27.34
C GLU A 217 -5.50 14.39 -28.62
N LYS A 218 -4.44 13.85 -29.22
CA LYS A 218 -4.48 13.19 -30.54
C LYS A 218 -5.32 11.91 -30.57
N TYR A 219 -5.52 11.25 -29.43
CA TYR A 219 -6.19 9.95 -29.34
C TYR A 219 -7.39 9.92 -28.39
N LEU A 220 -7.73 11.07 -27.80
CA LEU A 220 -8.73 11.06 -26.74
C LEU A 220 -10.10 11.47 -27.25
N LYS A 221 -11.08 10.70 -26.75
CA LYS A 221 -12.46 11.11 -26.83
C LYS A 221 -12.65 12.40 -26.04
N PRO A 222 -13.57 13.30 -26.46
CA PRO A 222 -13.84 14.58 -25.78
C PRO A 222 -14.20 14.44 -24.30
N GLU A 223 -14.48 13.23 -23.86
CA GLU A 223 -14.91 12.89 -22.50
C GLU A 223 -13.78 13.02 -21.47
N TYR A 224 -12.52 12.90 -21.89
CA TYR A 224 -11.37 13.04 -21.00
C TYR A 224 -10.73 14.42 -21.19
N ASN A 225 -11.01 15.32 -20.24
CA ASN A 225 -10.36 16.63 -20.19
C ASN A 225 -8.87 16.51 -19.84
N LEU A 226 -8.01 16.49 -20.84
CA LEU A 226 -6.56 16.47 -20.62
C LEU A 226 -5.95 17.89 -20.65
N PRO A 227 -4.82 18.07 -19.94
CA PRO A 227 -4.21 17.12 -19.00
C PRO A 227 -5.04 16.96 -17.74
N PHE A 228 -4.99 15.77 -17.13
CA PHE A 228 -5.67 15.55 -15.86
C PHE A 228 -5.05 16.45 -14.78
N ASN A 229 -5.88 17.20 -14.08
CA ASN A 229 -5.45 18.10 -13.01
C ASN A 229 -5.65 17.48 -11.62
N GLU A 230 -6.51 16.49 -11.52
CA GLU A 230 -6.87 15.80 -10.29
C GLU A 230 -7.06 14.30 -10.54
N ILE A 231 -6.81 13.49 -9.53
CA ILE A 231 -6.99 12.04 -9.55
C ILE A 231 -7.73 11.61 -8.28
N ILE A 232 -8.72 10.71 -8.43
CA ILE A 232 -9.42 10.10 -7.31
C ILE A 232 -8.63 8.89 -6.83
N ILE A 233 -8.46 8.72 -5.52
CA ILE A 233 -7.83 7.56 -4.90
C ILE A 233 -8.90 6.71 -4.25
N CYS A 234 -9.09 5.49 -4.77
CA CYS A 234 -10.02 4.48 -4.26
C CYS A 234 -9.28 3.36 -3.53
N GLU A 235 -10.01 2.59 -2.74
CA GLU A 235 -9.48 1.40 -2.08
C GLU A 235 -9.48 0.21 -3.03
N SER A 236 -10.54 -0.01 -3.80
CA SER A 236 -10.72 -1.13 -4.71
C SER A 236 -10.59 -0.73 -6.18
N MET A 237 -10.16 -1.69 -7.02
CA MET A 237 -10.10 -1.51 -8.47
C MET A 237 -11.48 -1.23 -9.07
N ILE A 238 -12.53 -1.90 -8.58
CA ILE A 238 -13.89 -1.73 -9.13
C ILE A 238 -14.39 -0.30 -8.90
N ASP A 239 -14.10 0.31 -7.75
CA ASP A 239 -14.47 1.69 -7.47
C ASP A 239 -13.71 2.67 -8.36
N ALA A 240 -12.40 2.45 -8.54
CA ALA A 240 -11.61 3.26 -9.47
C ALA A 240 -12.14 3.16 -10.91
N LEU A 241 -12.43 1.95 -11.37
CA LEU A 241 -13.00 1.73 -12.71
C LEU A 241 -14.38 2.37 -12.86
N THR A 242 -15.19 2.36 -11.79
CA THR A 242 -16.49 3.05 -11.78
C THR A 242 -16.33 4.57 -11.92
N CYS A 243 -15.32 5.15 -11.26
CA CYS A 243 -14.97 6.56 -11.47
C CYS A 243 -14.66 6.85 -12.95
N TRP A 244 -13.88 5.97 -13.59
CA TRP A 244 -13.57 6.09 -15.03
C TRP A 244 -14.82 6.02 -15.92
N VAL A 245 -15.75 5.10 -15.62
CA VAL A 245 -17.06 5.04 -16.30
C VAL A 245 -17.84 6.34 -16.15
N TYR A 246 -17.68 7.02 -15.00
CA TYR A 246 -18.33 8.31 -14.74
C TYR A 246 -17.55 9.51 -15.28
N GLY A 247 -16.42 9.28 -15.96
CA GLY A 247 -15.61 10.31 -16.64
C GLY A 247 -14.59 10.99 -15.71
N LYS A 248 -14.23 10.36 -14.59
CA LYS A 248 -13.24 10.88 -13.64
C LYS A 248 -12.03 9.95 -13.54
N PRO A 249 -10.79 10.47 -13.74
CA PRO A 249 -9.57 9.67 -13.59
C PRO A 249 -9.41 9.21 -12.15
N ALA A 250 -9.16 7.93 -11.96
CA ALA A 250 -9.03 7.35 -10.64
C ALA A 250 -7.98 6.24 -10.61
N VAL A 251 -7.42 6.01 -9.44
CA VAL A 251 -6.47 4.95 -9.12
C VAL A 251 -6.96 4.13 -7.93
N ALA A 252 -6.49 2.88 -7.81
CA ALA A 252 -6.78 2.07 -6.65
C ALA A 252 -5.50 1.60 -5.94
N LEU A 253 -5.57 1.54 -4.60
CA LEU A 253 -4.49 1.06 -3.75
C LEU A 253 -4.55 -0.45 -3.50
N ASN A 254 -5.65 -1.11 -3.89
CA ASN A 254 -5.90 -2.53 -3.63
C ASN A 254 -5.78 -2.89 -2.14
N GLY A 255 -6.44 -2.08 -1.32
CA GLY A 255 -6.43 -2.06 0.14
C GLY A 255 -6.11 -0.66 0.69
N THR A 256 -5.61 -0.59 1.91
CA THR A 256 -5.35 0.68 2.60
C THR A 256 -4.07 1.42 2.17
N GLY A 257 -3.37 0.88 1.17
CA GLY A 257 -2.16 1.46 0.59
C GLY A 257 -0.86 1.08 1.31
N THR A 258 0.23 1.08 0.55
CA THR A 258 1.59 0.79 1.00
C THR A 258 2.48 2.04 0.89
N TYR A 259 3.62 2.01 1.57
CA TYR A 259 4.61 3.09 1.50
C TYR A 259 5.04 3.38 0.05
N THR A 260 5.34 2.34 -0.72
CA THR A 260 5.79 2.46 -2.13
C THR A 260 4.71 3.05 -3.02
N GLN A 261 3.45 2.67 -2.83
CA GLN A 261 2.33 3.30 -3.53
C GLN A 261 2.21 4.79 -3.18
N PHE A 262 2.37 5.16 -1.92
CA PHE A 262 2.35 6.57 -1.52
C PHE A 262 3.51 7.37 -2.11
N GLN A 263 4.71 6.78 -2.21
CA GLN A 263 5.84 7.42 -2.88
C GLN A 263 5.59 7.60 -4.38
N ALA A 264 5.02 6.61 -5.05
CA ALA A 264 4.64 6.72 -6.46
C ALA A 264 3.64 7.87 -6.69
N LEU A 265 2.58 7.96 -5.88
CA LEU A 265 1.62 9.05 -5.95
C LEU A 265 2.25 10.42 -5.62
N LYS A 266 3.14 10.47 -4.63
CA LYS A 266 3.83 11.71 -4.24
C LYS A 266 4.71 12.27 -5.35
N GLN A 267 5.38 11.40 -6.10
CA GLN A 267 6.27 11.75 -7.21
C GLN A 267 5.50 12.02 -8.52
N PHE A 268 4.31 11.46 -8.68
CA PHE A 268 3.51 11.63 -9.89
C PHE A 268 3.16 13.10 -10.13
N PRO A 269 3.23 13.62 -11.39
CA PRO A 269 3.09 15.04 -11.70
C PRO A 269 1.62 15.53 -11.65
N ILE A 270 0.90 15.19 -10.61
CA ILE A 270 -0.47 15.68 -10.31
C ILE A 270 -0.41 16.60 -9.10
N ARG A 271 -1.21 17.63 -9.10
CA ARG A 271 -1.29 18.60 -7.98
C ARG A 271 -2.34 18.24 -6.95
N LYS A 272 -3.43 17.61 -7.36
CA LYS A 272 -4.59 17.34 -6.51
C LYS A 272 -4.97 15.86 -6.51
N TYR A 273 -5.25 15.35 -5.33
CA TYR A 273 -5.86 14.05 -5.12
C TYR A 273 -7.17 14.19 -4.34
N ILE A 274 -8.16 13.37 -4.69
CA ILE A 274 -9.45 13.30 -4.01
C ILE A 274 -9.56 11.91 -3.39
N LEU A 275 -9.65 11.81 -2.08
CA LEU A 275 -9.78 10.54 -1.40
C LEU A 275 -11.22 10.03 -1.46
N ALA A 276 -11.37 8.81 -1.94
CA ALA A 276 -12.65 8.13 -2.03
C ALA A 276 -12.51 6.66 -1.58
N THR A 277 -11.78 6.45 -0.49
CA THR A 277 -11.72 5.16 0.21
C THR A 277 -13.03 4.90 0.95
N ASP A 278 -13.28 3.66 1.33
CA ASP A 278 -14.49 3.26 2.03
C ASP A 278 -14.75 4.13 3.27
N MET A 279 -16.04 4.28 3.62
CA MET A 279 -16.46 5.13 4.77
C MET A 279 -16.46 4.35 6.09
N ASP A 280 -15.84 3.18 6.14
CA ASP A 280 -15.60 2.42 7.37
C ASP A 280 -14.36 2.91 8.13
N GLU A 281 -14.10 2.34 9.30
CA GLU A 281 -12.97 2.73 10.14
C GLU A 281 -11.61 2.53 9.44
N ALA A 282 -11.45 1.44 8.68
CA ALA A 282 -10.22 1.14 7.96
C ALA A 282 -9.96 2.17 6.85
N GLY A 283 -10.98 2.49 6.05
CA GLY A 283 -10.91 3.50 4.99
C GLY A 283 -10.66 4.91 5.53
N LEU A 284 -11.31 5.29 6.64
CA LEU A 284 -11.07 6.58 7.31
C LEU A 284 -9.65 6.69 7.88
N ASN A 285 -9.09 5.60 8.42
CA ASN A 285 -7.70 5.56 8.85
C ASN A 285 -6.73 5.61 7.65
N ALA A 286 -7.06 4.96 6.54
CA ALA A 286 -6.30 5.06 5.30
C ALA A 286 -6.23 6.51 4.81
N ARG A 287 -7.34 7.28 4.85
CA ARG A 287 -7.36 8.72 4.49
C ARG A 287 -6.35 9.54 5.28
N LYS A 288 -6.29 9.35 6.61
CA LYS A 288 -5.32 10.06 7.47
C LYS A 288 -3.87 9.75 7.06
N ARG A 289 -3.58 8.47 6.76
CA ARG A 289 -2.25 8.03 6.30
C ARG A 289 -1.89 8.62 4.94
N ILE A 290 -2.83 8.60 4.00
CA ILE A 290 -2.64 9.17 2.66
C ILE A 290 -2.41 10.68 2.75
N LYS A 291 -3.24 11.44 3.50
CA LYS A 291 -3.05 12.88 3.72
C LYS A 291 -1.65 13.18 4.30
N LYS A 292 -1.19 12.40 5.30
CA LYS A 292 0.16 12.56 5.88
C LYS A 292 1.26 12.28 4.83
N ALA A 293 1.11 11.23 4.03
CA ALA A 293 2.10 10.84 3.02
C ALA A 293 2.18 11.83 1.86
N LEU A 294 1.05 12.35 1.41
CA LEU A 294 0.95 13.28 0.27
C LEU A 294 0.97 14.76 0.70
N ASN A 295 1.71 15.09 1.74
CA ASN A 295 1.79 16.43 2.35
C ASN A 295 2.24 17.56 1.42
N ASN A 296 2.80 17.24 0.25
CA ASN A 296 3.20 18.19 -0.80
C ASN A 296 2.16 18.34 -1.91
N LYS A 297 0.99 17.74 -1.79
CA LYS A 297 -0.12 17.74 -2.73
C LYS A 297 -1.36 18.37 -2.08
N LEU A 298 -2.25 18.89 -2.90
CA LEU A 298 -3.59 19.24 -2.44
C LEU A 298 -4.39 17.94 -2.30
N VAL A 299 -4.87 17.64 -1.10
CA VAL A 299 -5.66 16.44 -0.83
C VAL A 299 -7.00 16.81 -0.24
N THR A 300 -8.06 16.52 -0.97
CA THR A 300 -9.46 16.64 -0.54
C THR A 300 -10.07 15.25 -0.41
N GLU A 301 -11.31 15.15 0.04
CA GLU A 301 -12.00 13.88 0.16
C GLU A 301 -13.49 13.98 -0.21
N TYR A 302 -14.01 12.90 -0.79
CA TYR A 302 -15.45 12.69 -0.89
C TYR A 302 -15.98 12.05 0.38
N VAL A 303 -17.11 12.56 0.85
CA VAL A 303 -17.86 11.97 1.96
C VAL A 303 -19.28 11.72 1.47
N TRP A 304 -19.81 10.55 1.76
CA TRP A 304 -21.17 10.17 1.37
C TRP A 304 -21.88 9.42 2.49
N ASP A 305 -23.21 9.36 2.40
CA ASP A 305 -24.05 8.65 3.35
C ASP A 305 -24.06 7.15 3.02
N LEU A 306 -23.59 6.31 3.94
CA LEU A 306 -23.62 4.84 3.84
C LEU A 306 -25.03 4.26 3.68
N LYS A 307 -26.09 5.03 4.00
CA LYS A 307 -27.47 4.63 3.74
C LYS A 307 -27.84 4.73 2.25
N VAL A 308 -27.12 5.54 1.48
CA VAL A 308 -27.34 5.74 0.04
C VAL A 308 -26.50 4.78 -0.78
N ALA A 309 -25.22 4.66 -0.45
CA ALA A 309 -24.29 3.77 -1.17
C ALA A 309 -23.23 3.25 -0.21
N LYS A 310 -22.91 1.97 -0.32
CA LYS A 310 -21.85 1.34 0.48
C LYS A 310 -20.46 1.72 -0.03
N ASP A 311 -20.29 1.70 -1.33
CA ASP A 311 -19.06 2.02 -2.06
C ASP A 311 -19.40 2.82 -3.33
N ILE A 312 -18.38 3.26 -4.09
CA ILE A 312 -18.59 4.04 -5.30
C ILE A 312 -19.32 3.23 -6.37
N ASN A 313 -19.06 1.93 -6.46
CA ASN A 313 -19.71 1.09 -7.45
C ASN A 313 -21.22 0.94 -7.20
N ASP A 314 -21.68 1.11 -5.99
CA ASP A 314 -23.14 1.13 -5.67
C ASP A 314 -23.80 2.45 -6.07
N MET A 315 -23.06 3.57 -6.24
CA MET A 315 -23.61 4.89 -6.57
C MET A 315 -24.17 4.95 -8.00
N THR A 316 -25.19 5.78 -8.21
CA THR A 316 -25.52 6.23 -9.57
C THR A 316 -24.54 7.32 -10.02
N LYS A 317 -24.43 7.54 -11.34
CA LYS A 317 -23.56 8.59 -11.90
C LYS A 317 -23.99 9.99 -11.41
N GLU A 318 -25.28 10.22 -11.29
CA GLU A 318 -25.85 11.50 -10.81
C GLU A 318 -25.46 11.75 -9.36
N TYR A 319 -25.58 10.73 -8.48
CA TYR A 319 -25.20 10.87 -7.07
C TYR A 319 -23.69 11.10 -6.93
N PHE A 320 -22.86 10.33 -7.65
CA PHE A 320 -21.41 10.49 -7.66
C PHE A 320 -20.98 11.88 -8.12
N ASN A 321 -21.56 12.39 -9.19
CA ASN A 321 -21.25 13.74 -9.70
C ASN A 321 -21.75 14.87 -8.79
N GLY A 322 -22.68 14.58 -7.88
CA GLY A 322 -23.19 15.50 -6.86
C GLY A 322 -22.36 15.50 -5.57
N LEU A 323 -21.37 14.61 -5.42
CA LEU A 323 -20.52 14.56 -4.23
C LEU A 323 -19.73 15.85 -4.07
N GLN A 324 -19.73 16.38 -2.85
CA GLN A 324 -18.94 17.55 -2.51
C GLN A 324 -17.58 17.14 -1.97
N GLU A 325 -16.58 17.91 -2.33
CA GLU A 325 -15.23 17.76 -1.81
C GLU A 325 -15.08 18.49 -0.49
N LEU A 326 -14.53 17.80 0.49
CA LEU A 326 -14.15 18.37 1.78
C LEU A 326 -12.63 18.42 1.92
N PHE A 327 -12.11 19.38 2.70
CA PHE A 327 -10.67 19.56 2.98
C PHE A 327 -10.25 18.79 4.24
#